data_a716930180402dbef9ec1a9c4c93c9cf
#
_entry.id   a716930180402dbef9ec1a9c4c93c9cf
#
_cell.length_a   1.000
_cell.length_b   1.000
_cell.length_c   1.000
_cell.angle_alpha   90.00
_cell.angle_beta   90.00
_cell.angle_gamma   90.00
#
_symmetry.space_group_name_H-M   'P 1'
#
loop_
_entity.id
_entity.type
_entity.pdbx_description
1 polymer ?
#
loop_
_entity_poly.entity_id
_entity_poly.type
_entity_poly.pdbx_seq_one_letter_code
_entity_poly.pdbx_strand_id
1 'polypeptide(L)'
;MTGRDVAVIGPGRVGTAVALALVRSGRRVVAVSDSGGGSAVRLAERIAGCRPHDDPAAAVAAAELVVVTVPDDAIAEVVAEVARADGWRPQHRVVHCSGAVGLDALRLAARAGARVAACHPAQTIPAGADEEALVGVSWAVTCSAADQDWAHELVTATGGDPFPLAEGARTLYHAALTVGSNAAGAAVAVARQLLLAAGVDDPQRVLGPLVEASVRNVARSGASALTGPVVRGDTGTLAQHLTALDQDLPRLAQAYRALQGVVLDQVAAGLDPDEVRALADRLEQGRLEPPWNG
;
A
#
# COMPACT_ATOMS: atom_id res chain seq x y z
N MET A 1 9.88 -21.78 -19.90
CA MET A 1 8.45 -21.59 -19.54
C MET A 1 8.02 -22.74 -18.62
N THR A 2 8.50 -22.73 -17.40
CA THR A 2 8.13 -23.65 -16.31
C THR A 2 7.20 -22.93 -15.36
N GLY A 3 6.17 -23.58 -14.83
CA GLY A 3 5.25 -23.00 -13.82
C GLY A 3 4.02 -22.32 -14.41
N ARG A 4 3.23 -23.05 -15.22
CA ARG A 4 1.93 -22.55 -15.69
C ARG A 4 0.86 -22.60 -14.61
N ASP A 5 0.98 -23.54 -13.67
CA ASP A 5 -0.01 -23.76 -12.63
C ASP A 5 0.30 -22.91 -11.40
N VAL A 6 -0.71 -22.19 -10.94
CA VAL A 6 -0.62 -21.20 -9.86
C VAL A 6 -1.58 -21.59 -8.75
N ALA A 7 -1.09 -21.54 -7.49
CA ALA A 7 -1.90 -21.52 -6.29
C ALA A 7 -1.88 -20.12 -5.65
N VAL A 8 -3.02 -19.67 -5.17
CA VAL A 8 -3.12 -18.39 -4.42
C VAL A 8 -3.61 -18.66 -3.01
N ILE A 9 -2.81 -18.30 -2.02
CA ILE A 9 -3.13 -18.41 -0.60
C ILE A 9 -3.52 -17.04 -0.07
N GLY A 10 -4.73 -16.90 0.43
CA GLY A 10 -5.31 -15.65 0.89
C GLY A 10 -5.83 -14.76 -0.24
N PRO A 11 -6.83 -15.21 -1.04
CA PRO A 11 -7.37 -14.46 -2.16
C PRO A 11 -8.26 -13.28 -1.70
N GLY A 12 -7.67 -12.37 -0.93
CA GLY A 12 -8.23 -11.07 -0.59
C GLY A 12 -8.19 -10.12 -1.80
N ARG A 13 -8.16 -8.81 -1.56
CA ARG A 13 -8.12 -7.80 -2.65
C ARG A 13 -6.91 -7.97 -3.57
N VAL A 14 -5.71 -8.02 -2.99
CA VAL A 14 -4.47 -8.19 -3.75
C VAL A 14 -4.43 -9.55 -4.43
N GLY A 15 -4.70 -10.64 -3.69
CA GLY A 15 -4.66 -12.00 -4.23
C GLY A 15 -5.64 -12.22 -5.37
N THR A 16 -6.83 -11.63 -5.29
CA THR A 16 -7.83 -11.69 -6.37
C THR A 16 -7.33 -10.96 -7.63
N ALA A 17 -6.82 -9.72 -7.49
CA ALA A 17 -6.31 -8.96 -8.63
C ALA A 17 -5.11 -9.67 -9.30
N VAL A 18 -4.17 -10.21 -8.49
CA VAL A 18 -3.01 -10.97 -8.99
C VAL A 18 -3.45 -12.25 -9.70
N ALA A 19 -4.38 -13.02 -9.11
CA ALA A 19 -4.90 -14.24 -9.72
C ALA A 19 -5.51 -13.97 -11.10
N LEU A 20 -6.37 -12.96 -11.21
CA LEU A 20 -7.02 -12.62 -12.47
C LEU A 20 -6.02 -12.07 -13.51
N ALA A 21 -5.04 -11.26 -13.10
CA ALA A 21 -3.98 -10.80 -13.99
C ALA A 21 -3.13 -11.96 -14.52
N LEU A 22 -2.82 -12.96 -13.69
CA LEU A 22 -2.11 -14.16 -14.11
C LEU A 22 -2.95 -15.01 -15.08
N VAL A 23 -4.26 -15.15 -14.87
CA VAL A 23 -5.17 -15.81 -15.82
C VAL A 23 -5.16 -15.07 -17.17
N ARG A 24 -5.27 -13.76 -17.17
CA ARG A 24 -5.20 -12.93 -18.39
C ARG A 24 -3.88 -13.12 -19.14
N SER A 25 -2.78 -13.34 -18.44
CA SER A 25 -1.47 -13.61 -19.03
C SER A 25 -1.31 -15.03 -19.59
N GLY A 26 -2.35 -15.88 -19.50
CA GLY A 26 -2.35 -17.27 -19.95
C GLY A 26 -1.80 -18.29 -18.94
N ARG A 27 -1.60 -17.90 -17.67
CA ARG A 27 -1.30 -18.83 -16.58
C ARG A 27 -2.59 -19.46 -16.06
N ARG A 28 -2.48 -20.65 -15.47
CA ARG A 28 -3.63 -21.38 -14.94
C ARG A 28 -3.64 -21.27 -13.42
N VAL A 29 -4.56 -20.51 -12.85
CA VAL A 29 -4.80 -20.54 -11.41
C VAL A 29 -5.66 -21.78 -11.12
N VAL A 30 -5.04 -22.81 -10.57
CA VAL A 30 -5.64 -24.15 -10.39
C VAL A 30 -6.14 -24.38 -8.97
N ALA A 31 -5.61 -23.64 -7.98
CA ALA A 31 -5.95 -23.80 -6.58
C ALA A 31 -5.95 -22.44 -5.84
N VAL A 32 -6.87 -22.32 -4.92
CA VAL A 32 -6.94 -21.17 -3.99
C VAL A 32 -7.25 -21.67 -2.59
N SER A 33 -6.70 -21.01 -1.57
CA SER A 33 -6.98 -21.36 -0.18
C SER A 33 -7.16 -20.10 0.68
N ASP A 34 -8.08 -20.15 1.64
CA ASP A 34 -8.23 -19.12 2.68
C ASP A 34 -8.57 -19.77 4.05
N SER A 35 -8.57 -18.97 5.09
CA SER A 35 -8.88 -19.40 6.47
C SER A 35 -10.38 -19.50 6.77
N GLY A 36 -11.22 -19.77 5.77
CA GLY A 36 -12.66 -19.98 5.95
C GLY A 36 -13.54 -18.75 5.73
N GLY A 37 -12.96 -17.64 5.21
CA GLY A 37 -13.74 -16.41 4.91
C GLY A 37 -14.53 -16.46 3.60
N GLY A 38 -14.50 -17.59 2.86
CA GLY A 38 -15.22 -17.81 1.61
C GLY A 38 -14.66 -17.02 0.41
N SER A 39 -13.53 -16.35 0.55
CA SER A 39 -12.87 -15.64 -0.55
C SER A 39 -12.28 -16.61 -1.57
N ALA A 40 -11.80 -17.77 -1.12
CA ALA A 40 -11.33 -18.83 -1.99
C ALA A 40 -12.45 -19.38 -2.90
N VAL A 41 -13.63 -19.63 -2.34
CA VAL A 41 -14.79 -20.08 -3.11
C VAL A 41 -15.20 -19.03 -4.15
N ARG A 42 -15.34 -17.77 -3.72
CA ARG A 42 -15.71 -16.66 -4.63
C ARG A 42 -14.72 -16.46 -5.77
N LEU A 43 -13.42 -16.62 -5.53
CA LEU A 43 -12.42 -16.50 -6.59
C LEU A 43 -12.45 -17.74 -7.51
N ALA A 44 -12.58 -18.95 -6.95
CA ALA A 44 -12.67 -20.18 -7.73
C ALA A 44 -13.87 -20.17 -8.70
N GLU A 45 -15.01 -19.60 -8.31
CA GLU A 45 -16.19 -19.45 -9.18
C GLU A 45 -15.93 -18.54 -10.39
N ARG A 46 -14.95 -17.64 -10.29
CA ARG A 46 -14.58 -16.70 -11.38
C ARG A 46 -13.53 -17.27 -12.34
N ILE A 47 -12.85 -18.36 -11.99
CA ILE A 47 -11.72 -18.91 -12.75
C ILE A 47 -11.99 -20.37 -13.14
N ALA A 48 -12.14 -20.61 -14.42
CA ALA A 48 -12.40 -21.95 -14.92
C ALA A 48 -11.30 -22.95 -14.53
N GLY A 49 -11.69 -24.07 -13.91
CA GLY A 49 -10.78 -25.12 -13.46
C GLY A 49 -10.05 -24.86 -12.16
N CYS A 50 -10.29 -23.72 -11.51
CA CYS A 50 -9.77 -23.40 -10.17
C CYS A 50 -10.57 -24.15 -9.09
N ARG A 51 -9.88 -24.67 -8.08
CA ARG A 51 -10.50 -25.35 -6.92
C ARG A 51 -10.18 -24.63 -5.62
N PRO A 52 -11.18 -24.41 -4.77
CA PRO A 52 -10.95 -23.94 -3.39
C PRO A 52 -10.47 -25.11 -2.51
N HIS A 53 -9.58 -24.80 -1.58
CA HIS A 53 -9.04 -25.71 -0.59
C HIS A 53 -9.10 -25.06 0.80
N ASP A 54 -9.47 -25.81 1.81
CA ASP A 54 -9.41 -25.36 3.21
C ASP A 54 -7.99 -25.46 3.76
N ASP A 55 -7.19 -26.39 3.23
CA ASP A 55 -5.79 -26.62 3.60
C ASP A 55 -4.84 -25.97 2.60
N PRO A 56 -3.99 -25.01 3.04
CA PRO A 56 -3.00 -24.38 2.15
C PRO A 56 -1.98 -25.37 1.58
N ALA A 57 -1.65 -26.47 2.27
CA ALA A 57 -0.74 -27.48 1.77
C ALA A 57 -1.33 -28.23 0.57
N ALA A 58 -2.64 -28.50 0.60
CA ALA A 58 -3.34 -29.11 -0.55
C ALA A 58 -3.36 -28.18 -1.77
N ALA A 59 -3.53 -26.87 -1.55
CA ALA A 59 -3.46 -25.89 -2.63
C ALA A 59 -2.04 -25.80 -3.21
N VAL A 60 -1.00 -25.76 -2.37
CA VAL A 60 0.42 -25.74 -2.79
C VAL A 60 0.79 -26.97 -3.60
N ALA A 61 0.32 -28.16 -3.21
CA ALA A 61 0.62 -29.41 -3.91
C ALA A 61 0.10 -29.43 -5.36
N ALA A 62 -0.88 -28.61 -5.71
CA ALA A 62 -1.48 -28.53 -7.03
C ALA A 62 -0.73 -27.63 -8.02
N ALA A 63 0.29 -26.86 -7.58
CA ALA A 63 0.89 -25.81 -8.39
C ALA A 63 2.41 -25.73 -8.23
N GLU A 64 3.10 -25.11 -9.20
CA GLU A 64 4.53 -24.79 -9.09
C GLU A 64 4.78 -23.36 -8.63
N LEU A 65 3.90 -22.42 -8.98
CA LEU A 65 3.94 -21.03 -8.51
C LEU A 65 2.93 -20.85 -7.40
N VAL A 66 3.40 -20.41 -6.23
CA VAL A 66 2.57 -20.14 -5.05
C VAL A 66 2.63 -18.67 -4.74
N VAL A 67 1.47 -18.00 -4.79
CA VAL A 67 1.30 -16.58 -4.44
C VAL A 67 0.64 -16.49 -3.07
N VAL A 68 1.35 -15.93 -2.09
CA VAL A 68 0.89 -15.75 -0.71
C VAL A 68 0.46 -14.30 -0.52
N THR A 69 -0.82 -14.06 -0.30
CA THR A 69 -1.43 -12.73 -0.16
C THR A 69 -2.32 -12.62 1.08
N VAL A 70 -2.00 -13.40 2.09
CA VAL A 70 -2.56 -13.27 3.45
C VAL A 70 -2.05 -11.99 4.14
N PRO A 71 -2.66 -11.53 5.25
CA PRO A 71 -2.11 -10.44 6.06
C PRO A 71 -0.64 -10.67 6.44
N ASP A 72 0.11 -9.58 6.60
CA ASP A 72 1.56 -9.60 6.79
C ASP A 72 2.01 -10.49 7.96
N ASP A 73 1.28 -10.46 9.07
CA ASP A 73 1.50 -11.27 10.28
C ASP A 73 1.20 -12.76 10.09
N ALA A 74 0.38 -13.11 9.11
CA ALA A 74 0.01 -14.50 8.81
C ALA A 74 0.96 -15.17 7.78
N ILE A 75 1.81 -14.44 7.07
CA ILE A 75 2.66 -15.01 5.98
C ILE A 75 3.55 -16.12 6.53
N ALA A 76 4.31 -15.85 7.59
CA ALA A 76 5.24 -16.81 8.16
C ALA A 76 4.53 -18.04 8.75
N GLU A 77 3.32 -17.86 9.29
CA GLU A 77 2.52 -18.95 9.86
C GLU A 77 2.00 -19.89 8.77
N VAL A 78 1.43 -19.34 7.70
CA VAL A 78 0.97 -20.14 6.54
C VAL A 78 2.13 -20.92 5.91
N VAL A 79 3.30 -20.28 5.76
CA VAL A 79 4.49 -20.97 5.24
C VAL A 79 4.95 -22.10 6.18
N ALA A 80 4.83 -21.92 7.50
CA ALA A 80 5.13 -22.94 8.48
C ALA A 80 4.08 -24.07 8.51
N GLU A 81 2.82 -23.77 8.28
CA GLU A 81 1.75 -24.76 8.16
C GLU A 81 2.01 -25.70 6.99
N VAL A 82 2.30 -25.18 5.81
CA VAL A 82 2.68 -25.97 4.63
C VAL A 82 3.96 -26.77 4.89
N ALA A 83 4.95 -26.21 5.61
CA ALA A 83 6.18 -26.92 5.96
C ALA A 83 5.92 -28.08 6.94
N ARG A 84 5.01 -27.94 7.90
CA ARG A 84 4.62 -29.04 8.81
C ARG A 84 3.95 -30.21 8.10
N ALA A 85 3.26 -29.95 7.01
CA ALA A 85 2.68 -30.96 6.12
C ALA A 85 3.68 -31.51 5.09
N ASP A 86 4.98 -31.18 5.20
CA ASP A 86 6.02 -31.50 4.20
C ASP A 86 5.58 -31.10 2.78
N GLY A 87 4.93 -29.95 2.64
CA GLY A 87 4.31 -29.51 1.37
C GLY A 87 5.27 -28.80 0.41
N TRP A 88 6.38 -28.24 0.91
CA TRP A 88 7.34 -27.50 0.07
C TRP A 88 8.24 -28.42 -0.75
N ARG A 89 8.57 -28.02 -1.97
CA ARG A 89 9.41 -28.79 -2.91
C ARG A 89 10.37 -27.85 -3.66
N PRO A 90 11.52 -28.36 -4.15
CA PRO A 90 12.50 -27.56 -4.89
C PRO A 90 11.96 -26.94 -6.20
N GLN A 91 10.93 -27.49 -6.81
CA GLN A 91 10.29 -26.92 -7.99
C GLN A 91 9.40 -25.72 -7.70
N HIS A 92 9.01 -25.48 -6.45
CA HIS A 92 8.14 -24.38 -6.12
C HIS A 92 8.86 -23.02 -6.28
N ARG A 93 8.13 -22.06 -6.79
CA ARG A 93 8.41 -20.63 -6.76
C ARG A 93 7.39 -19.99 -5.85
N VAL A 94 7.84 -19.42 -4.76
CA VAL A 94 6.96 -18.86 -3.72
C VAL A 94 7.15 -17.37 -3.65
N VAL A 95 6.07 -16.63 -3.77
CA VAL A 95 6.09 -15.17 -3.72
C VAL A 95 5.04 -14.67 -2.71
N HIS A 96 5.39 -13.65 -1.93
CA HIS A 96 4.39 -12.87 -1.19
C HIS A 96 4.32 -11.45 -1.72
N CYS A 97 3.18 -10.78 -1.46
CA CYS A 97 2.91 -9.42 -1.93
C CYS A 97 2.96 -8.35 -0.83
N SER A 98 3.50 -8.65 0.35
CA SER A 98 3.69 -7.66 1.41
C SER A 98 4.71 -6.58 1.02
N GLY A 99 4.44 -5.34 1.38
CA GLY A 99 5.38 -4.22 1.19
C GLY A 99 6.44 -4.14 2.29
N ALA A 100 6.11 -4.55 3.52
CA ALA A 100 6.97 -4.42 4.69
C ALA A 100 7.75 -5.70 5.01
N VAL A 101 7.11 -6.87 4.84
CA VAL A 101 7.70 -8.17 5.19
C VAL A 101 8.78 -8.55 4.19
N GLY A 102 9.88 -9.11 4.68
CA GLY A 102 11.00 -9.57 3.88
C GLY A 102 10.96 -11.08 3.58
N LEU A 103 12.06 -11.57 2.99
CA LEU A 103 12.18 -12.96 2.56
C LEU A 103 12.25 -13.95 3.73
N ASP A 104 12.59 -13.50 4.95
CA ASP A 104 12.66 -14.39 6.12
C ASP A 104 11.30 -15.07 6.41
N ALA A 105 10.20 -14.42 6.08
CA ALA A 105 8.88 -15.04 6.20
C ALA A 105 8.71 -16.30 5.32
N LEU A 106 9.49 -16.41 4.24
CA LEU A 106 9.49 -17.56 3.33
C LEU A 106 10.62 -18.56 3.61
N ARG A 107 11.38 -18.40 4.71
CA ARG A 107 12.58 -19.19 4.99
C ARG A 107 12.36 -20.71 5.02
N LEU A 108 11.19 -21.17 5.46
CA LEU A 108 10.92 -22.62 5.51
C LEU A 108 10.71 -23.20 4.12
N ALA A 109 10.07 -22.46 3.20
CA ALA A 109 9.99 -22.84 1.79
C ALA A 109 11.38 -22.84 1.13
N ALA A 110 12.18 -21.79 1.40
CA ALA A 110 13.55 -21.70 0.90
C ALA A 110 14.46 -22.85 1.41
N ARG A 111 14.33 -23.24 2.67
CA ARG A 111 15.07 -24.39 3.25
C ARG A 111 14.69 -25.73 2.61
N ALA A 112 13.47 -25.86 2.11
CA ALA A 112 13.01 -27.03 1.34
C ALA A 112 13.45 -26.98 -0.15
N GLY A 113 14.25 -25.96 -0.52
CA GLY A 113 14.80 -25.80 -1.87
C GLY A 113 13.91 -24.96 -2.80
N ALA A 114 12.78 -24.43 -2.35
CA ALA A 114 11.94 -23.57 -3.17
C ALA A 114 12.65 -22.22 -3.46
N ARG A 115 12.39 -21.66 -4.64
CA ARG A 115 12.81 -20.31 -5.01
C ARG A 115 11.83 -19.30 -4.43
N VAL A 116 12.33 -18.21 -3.84
CA VAL A 116 11.49 -17.26 -3.09
C VAL A 116 11.68 -15.82 -3.54
N ALA A 117 10.60 -15.04 -3.53
CA ALA A 117 10.62 -13.62 -3.81
C ALA A 117 9.55 -12.87 -2.99
N ALA A 118 9.78 -11.57 -2.79
CA ALA A 118 8.77 -10.63 -2.30
C ALA A 118 8.51 -9.59 -3.40
N CYS A 119 7.29 -9.57 -3.94
CA CYS A 119 6.88 -8.72 -5.06
C CYS A 119 5.66 -7.88 -4.64
N HIS A 120 5.88 -6.62 -4.26
CA HIS A 120 4.84 -5.75 -3.76
C HIS A 120 4.36 -4.75 -4.80
N PRO A 121 3.07 -4.76 -5.19
CA PRO A 121 2.49 -3.73 -6.06
C PRO A 121 2.32 -2.41 -5.29
N ALA A 122 2.96 -1.34 -5.75
CA ALA A 122 2.83 0.00 -5.16
C ALA A 122 1.49 0.65 -5.55
N GLN A 123 0.38 0.05 -5.11
CA GLN A 123 -0.97 0.46 -5.49
C GLN A 123 -1.98 0.26 -4.36
N THR A 124 -2.97 1.15 -4.31
CA THR A 124 -4.19 0.93 -3.53
C THR A 124 -5.16 0.06 -4.33
N ILE A 125 -5.49 -1.11 -3.80
CA ILE A 125 -6.40 -2.04 -4.45
C ILE A 125 -7.75 -2.01 -3.71
N PRO A 126 -8.79 -1.35 -4.27
CA PRO A 126 -10.10 -1.27 -3.64
C PRO A 126 -10.81 -2.63 -3.64
N ALA A 127 -11.87 -2.75 -2.83
CA ALA A 127 -12.74 -3.91 -2.88
C ALA A 127 -13.42 -4.01 -4.26
N GLY A 128 -13.42 -5.23 -4.84
CA GLY A 128 -13.98 -5.46 -6.17
C GLY A 128 -13.05 -5.10 -7.33
N ALA A 129 -11.81 -4.68 -7.06
CA ALA A 129 -10.82 -4.50 -8.12
C ALA A 129 -10.57 -5.81 -8.87
N ASP A 130 -10.31 -5.67 -10.16
CA ASP A 130 -9.94 -6.73 -11.08
C ASP A 130 -8.45 -6.65 -11.46
N GLU A 131 -8.08 -7.37 -12.51
CA GLU A 131 -6.72 -7.40 -13.02
C GLU A 131 -6.21 -6.07 -13.60
N GLU A 132 -7.10 -5.16 -14.01
CA GLU A 132 -6.69 -3.86 -14.57
C GLU A 132 -6.05 -2.95 -13.51
N ALA A 133 -6.39 -3.18 -12.24
CA ALA A 133 -5.79 -2.45 -11.12
C ALA A 133 -4.27 -2.61 -11.00
N LEU A 134 -3.68 -3.59 -11.68
CA LEU A 134 -2.23 -3.90 -11.65
C LEU A 134 -1.49 -3.43 -12.91
N VAL A 135 -2.20 -2.99 -13.95
CA VAL A 135 -1.58 -2.57 -15.23
C VAL A 135 -0.82 -1.28 -15.04
N GLY A 136 0.46 -1.27 -15.44
CA GLY A 136 1.35 -0.12 -15.32
C GLY A 136 1.77 0.23 -13.88
N VAL A 137 1.41 -0.62 -12.91
CA VAL A 137 1.81 -0.43 -11.51
C VAL A 137 3.27 -0.81 -11.33
N SER A 138 4.04 0.03 -10.63
CA SER A 138 5.40 -0.32 -10.24
C SER A 138 5.41 -1.34 -9.09
N TRP A 139 6.25 -2.37 -9.20
CA TRP A 139 6.36 -3.44 -8.21
C TRP A 139 7.77 -3.50 -7.62
N ALA A 140 7.86 -3.38 -6.30
CA ALA A 140 9.12 -3.59 -5.59
C ALA A 140 9.44 -5.09 -5.50
N VAL A 141 10.55 -5.50 -6.09
CA VAL A 141 11.00 -6.90 -6.13
C VAL A 141 12.22 -7.08 -5.25
N THR A 142 12.12 -7.98 -4.27
CA THR A 142 13.23 -8.44 -3.43
C THR A 142 13.38 -9.95 -3.64
N CYS A 143 14.54 -10.40 -4.09
CA CYS A 143 14.89 -11.81 -4.29
C CYS A 143 16.39 -11.98 -4.38
N SER A 144 16.88 -13.22 -4.46
CA SER A 144 18.28 -13.51 -4.82
C SER A 144 18.57 -13.10 -6.26
N ALA A 145 19.85 -12.87 -6.60
CA ALA A 145 20.25 -12.60 -7.99
C ALA A 145 19.86 -13.75 -8.95
N ALA A 146 19.86 -14.99 -8.47
CA ALA A 146 19.46 -16.15 -9.26
C ALA A 146 17.95 -16.23 -9.50
N ASP A 147 17.17 -15.48 -8.73
CA ASP A 147 15.71 -15.48 -8.79
C ASP A 147 15.12 -14.29 -9.54
N GLN A 148 15.94 -13.31 -9.92
CA GLN A 148 15.51 -12.04 -10.49
C GLN A 148 14.69 -12.21 -11.77
N ASP A 149 15.14 -13.06 -12.70
CA ASP A 149 14.47 -13.22 -13.98
C ASP A 149 13.03 -13.71 -13.84
N TRP A 150 12.81 -14.77 -13.02
CA TRP A 150 11.45 -15.28 -12.84
C TRP A 150 10.54 -14.34 -12.04
N ALA A 151 11.11 -13.63 -11.07
CA ALA A 151 10.35 -12.66 -10.28
C ALA A 151 9.91 -11.47 -11.15
N HIS A 152 10.80 -10.95 -12.00
CA HIS A 152 10.47 -9.92 -12.98
C HIS A 152 9.46 -10.40 -14.02
N GLU A 153 9.65 -11.64 -14.58
CA GLU A 153 8.68 -12.25 -15.49
C GLU A 153 7.29 -12.35 -14.86
N LEU A 154 7.22 -12.73 -13.57
CA LEU A 154 5.96 -12.80 -12.83
C LEU A 154 5.25 -11.44 -12.77
N VAL A 155 5.96 -10.41 -12.39
CA VAL A 155 5.42 -9.04 -12.30
C VAL A 155 4.97 -8.55 -13.68
N THR A 156 5.82 -8.72 -14.69
CA THR A 156 5.48 -8.31 -16.08
C THR A 156 4.24 -9.06 -16.59
N ALA A 157 4.07 -10.33 -16.22
CA ALA A 157 2.89 -11.09 -16.57
C ALA A 157 1.59 -10.53 -15.96
N THR A 158 1.65 -9.83 -14.84
CA THR A 158 0.48 -9.11 -14.29
C THR A 158 0.21 -7.77 -14.98
N GLY A 159 1.06 -7.33 -15.91
CA GLY A 159 1.02 -6.01 -16.52
C GLY A 159 1.75 -4.94 -15.71
N GLY A 160 2.46 -5.33 -14.65
CA GLY A 160 3.22 -4.43 -13.78
C GLY A 160 4.64 -4.16 -14.28
N ASP A 161 5.30 -3.17 -13.68
CA ASP A 161 6.66 -2.72 -13.95
C ASP A 161 7.57 -3.05 -12.74
N PRO A 162 8.46 -4.07 -12.81
CA PRO A 162 9.28 -4.48 -11.70
C PRO A 162 10.50 -3.56 -11.50
N PHE A 163 10.81 -3.22 -10.24
CA PHE A 163 12.06 -2.59 -9.87
C PHE A 163 12.70 -3.30 -8.66
N PRO A 164 14.04 -3.36 -8.57
CA PRO A 164 14.71 -4.02 -7.46
C PRO A 164 14.60 -3.19 -6.18
N LEU A 165 14.30 -3.86 -5.06
CA LEU A 165 14.33 -3.27 -3.73
C LEU A 165 15.18 -4.14 -2.81
N ALA A 166 16.17 -3.53 -2.14
CA ALA A 166 16.99 -4.22 -1.16
C ALA A 166 16.15 -4.68 0.05
N GLU A 167 16.45 -5.85 0.60
CA GLU A 167 15.75 -6.43 1.76
C GLU A 167 15.66 -5.42 2.92
N GLY A 168 16.78 -4.79 3.31
CA GLY A 168 16.82 -3.84 4.40
C GLY A 168 16.09 -2.51 4.17
N ALA A 169 15.68 -2.24 2.92
CA ALA A 169 14.95 -1.01 2.58
C ALA A 169 13.41 -1.17 2.65
N ARG A 170 12.89 -2.40 2.79
CA ARG A 170 11.45 -2.67 2.70
C ARG A 170 10.61 -1.89 3.70
N THR A 171 11.03 -1.83 4.95
CA THR A 171 10.29 -1.11 6.00
C THR A 171 10.17 0.39 5.67
N LEU A 172 11.28 1.02 5.27
CA LEU A 172 11.27 2.44 4.90
C LEU A 172 10.46 2.70 3.62
N TYR A 173 10.60 1.83 2.63
CA TYR A 173 9.80 1.86 1.42
C TYR A 173 8.30 1.79 1.73
N HIS A 174 7.87 0.84 2.56
CA HIS A 174 6.45 0.69 2.91
C HIS A 174 5.94 1.88 3.73
N ALA A 175 6.75 2.42 4.64
CA ALA A 175 6.42 3.65 5.36
C ALA A 175 6.21 4.84 4.39
N ALA A 176 7.07 4.99 3.38
CA ALA A 176 6.92 6.03 2.37
C ALA A 176 5.60 5.89 1.58
N LEU A 177 5.23 4.65 1.18
CA LEU A 177 3.96 4.41 0.50
C LEU A 177 2.75 4.67 1.41
N THR A 178 2.85 4.36 2.71
CA THR A 178 1.80 4.66 3.68
C THR A 178 1.57 6.17 3.79
N VAL A 179 2.63 6.97 3.80
CA VAL A 179 2.52 8.44 3.76
C VAL A 179 1.90 8.90 2.45
N GLY A 180 2.42 8.43 1.30
CA GLY A 180 1.95 8.86 -0.02
C GLY A 180 0.51 8.43 -0.36
N SER A 181 -0.01 7.42 0.33
CA SER A 181 -1.36 6.89 0.12
C SER A 181 -2.28 7.23 1.28
N ASN A 182 -2.09 6.59 2.44
CA ASN A 182 -3.06 6.66 3.53
C ASN A 182 -3.09 8.05 4.19
N ALA A 183 -1.93 8.64 4.48
CA ALA A 183 -1.89 9.96 5.09
C ALA A 183 -2.35 11.05 4.11
N ALA A 184 -1.98 10.96 2.83
CA ALA A 184 -2.48 11.86 1.79
C ALA A 184 -4.01 11.74 1.65
N GLY A 185 -4.56 10.51 1.63
CA GLY A 185 -6.00 10.28 1.62
C GLY A 185 -6.72 10.85 2.85
N ALA A 186 -6.11 10.72 4.03
CA ALA A 186 -6.65 11.31 5.26
C ALA A 186 -6.69 12.85 5.20
N ALA A 187 -5.65 13.49 4.64
CA ALA A 187 -5.63 14.94 4.43
C ALA A 187 -6.78 15.41 3.50
N VAL A 188 -7.03 14.66 2.42
CA VAL A 188 -8.17 14.93 1.52
C VAL A 188 -9.52 14.74 2.24
N ALA A 189 -9.63 13.72 3.10
CA ALA A 189 -10.85 13.51 3.89
C ALA A 189 -11.11 14.66 4.88
N VAL A 190 -10.07 15.21 5.51
CA VAL A 190 -10.16 16.42 6.36
C VAL A 190 -10.61 17.61 5.53
N ALA A 191 -9.98 17.86 4.38
CA ALA A 191 -10.35 18.98 3.48
C ALA A 191 -11.81 18.86 3.01
N ARG A 192 -12.30 17.65 2.73
CA ARG A 192 -13.70 17.40 2.38
C ARG A 192 -14.64 17.81 3.51
N GLN A 193 -14.32 17.46 4.76
CA GLN A 193 -15.14 17.84 5.91
C GLN A 193 -15.18 19.37 6.12
N LEU A 194 -14.05 20.05 5.92
CA LEU A 194 -13.97 21.52 6.01
C LEU A 194 -14.83 22.21 4.94
N LEU A 195 -14.83 21.70 3.70
CA LEU A 195 -15.67 22.25 2.63
C LEU A 195 -17.17 22.05 2.91
N LEU A 196 -17.56 20.88 3.42
CA LEU A 196 -18.94 20.64 3.84
C LEU A 196 -19.37 21.61 4.95
N ALA A 197 -18.52 21.84 5.95
CA ALA A 197 -18.79 22.80 7.02
C ALA A 197 -18.85 24.24 6.51
N ALA A 198 -18.13 24.57 5.44
CA ALA A 198 -18.21 25.86 4.76
C ALA A 198 -19.43 26.00 3.83
N GLY A 199 -20.33 24.99 3.77
CA GLY A 199 -21.54 25.03 2.97
C GLY A 199 -21.34 24.65 1.49
N VAL A 200 -20.25 23.95 1.16
CA VAL A 200 -20.02 23.44 -0.21
C VAL A 200 -20.69 22.08 -0.36
N ASP A 201 -21.76 22.01 -1.12
CA ASP A 201 -22.58 20.79 -1.30
C ASP A 201 -21.84 19.65 -2.02
N ASP A 202 -20.98 19.99 -2.98
CA ASP A 202 -20.18 19.03 -3.74
C ASP A 202 -18.65 19.28 -3.57
N PRO A 203 -18.05 18.82 -2.47
CA PRO A 203 -16.62 18.98 -2.24
C PRO A 203 -15.75 18.29 -3.27
N GLN A 204 -16.19 17.20 -3.89
CA GLN A 204 -15.42 16.46 -4.88
C GLN A 204 -15.15 17.29 -6.12
N ARG A 205 -16.12 18.07 -6.57
CA ARG A 205 -15.98 18.98 -7.70
C ARG A 205 -14.88 20.02 -7.48
N VAL A 206 -14.70 20.45 -6.22
CA VAL A 206 -13.66 21.42 -5.85
C VAL A 206 -12.32 20.74 -5.62
N LEU A 207 -12.31 19.65 -4.83
CA LEU A 207 -11.07 18.98 -4.41
C LEU A 207 -10.43 18.13 -5.51
N GLY A 208 -11.21 17.49 -6.36
CA GLY A 208 -10.68 16.58 -7.38
C GLY A 208 -9.56 17.23 -8.20
N PRO A 209 -9.84 18.27 -8.99
CA PRO A 209 -8.83 18.94 -9.81
C PRO A 209 -7.68 19.57 -9.00
N LEU A 210 -8.00 20.12 -7.81
CA LEU A 210 -7.01 20.76 -6.93
C LEU A 210 -6.00 19.74 -6.39
N VAL A 211 -6.49 18.61 -5.86
CA VAL A 211 -5.64 17.56 -5.27
C VAL A 211 -4.79 16.90 -6.35
N GLU A 212 -5.38 16.57 -7.50
CA GLU A 212 -4.63 16.01 -8.63
C GLU A 212 -3.48 16.91 -9.07
N ALA A 213 -3.72 18.21 -9.22
CA ALA A 213 -2.69 19.17 -9.61
C ALA A 213 -1.61 19.28 -8.54
N SER A 214 -2.00 19.39 -7.25
CA SER A 214 -1.06 19.52 -6.13
C SER A 214 -0.16 18.29 -6.02
N VAL A 215 -0.73 17.08 -6.02
CA VAL A 215 0.04 15.83 -5.93
C VAL A 215 0.97 15.66 -7.13
N ARG A 216 0.51 15.96 -8.33
CA ARG A 216 1.33 15.89 -9.55
C ARG A 216 2.52 16.85 -9.50
N ASN A 217 2.31 18.08 -9.02
CA ASN A 217 3.37 19.08 -8.92
C ASN A 217 4.41 18.66 -7.87
N VAL A 218 3.97 18.21 -6.68
CA VAL A 218 4.89 17.76 -5.62
C VAL A 218 5.64 16.50 -6.04
N ALA A 219 4.99 15.55 -6.72
CA ALA A 219 5.65 14.34 -7.22
C ALA A 219 6.77 14.65 -8.23
N ARG A 220 6.65 15.75 -8.98
CA ARG A 220 7.67 16.18 -9.97
C ARG A 220 8.79 17.01 -9.35
N SER A 221 8.46 17.91 -8.45
CA SER A 221 9.34 19.01 -8.01
C SER A 221 9.63 19.01 -6.51
N GLY A 222 9.11 18.03 -5.77
CA GLY A 222 9.27 17.96 -4.32
C GLY A 222 8.63 19.14 -3.58
N ALA A 223 9.17 19.48 -2.42
CA ALA A 223 8.65 20.52 -1.54
C ALA A 223 8.60 21.92 -2.19
N SER A 224 9.42 22.20 -3.19
CA SER A 224 9.40 23.49 -3.91
C SER A 224 8.10 23.76 -4.67
N ALA A 225 7.28 22.74 -4.89
CA ALA A 225 5.96 22.88 -5.52
C ALA A 225 4.85 23.19 -4.50
N LEU A 226 5.13 23.15 -3.20
CA LEU A 226 4.17 23.50 -2.16
C LEU A 226 3.82 25.01 -2.25
N THR A 227 2.58 25.33 -1.91
CA THR A 227 2.05 26.70 -1.90
C THR A 227 1.19 26.91 -0.65
N GLY A 228 0.78 28.13 -0.40
CA GLY A 228 -0.12 28.45 0.71
C GLY A 228 0.48 29.40 1.74
N PRO A 229 -0.25 29.71 2.81
CA PRO A 229 0.17 30.71 3.79
C PRO A 229 1.46 30.32 4.52
N VAL A 230 1.60 29.06 4.95
CA VAL A 230 2.81 28.58 5.64
C VAL A 230 4.05 28.71 4.76
N VAL A 231 3.94 28.39 3.48
CA VAL A 231 5.05 28.49 2.52
C VAL A 231 5.53 29.93 2.30
N ARG A 232 4.63 30.92 2.54
CA ARG A 232 4.94 32.35 2.37
C ARG A 232 5.21 33.08 3.69
N GLY A 233 5.32 32.37 4.81
CA GLY A 233 5.50 32.99 6.12
C GLY A 233 4.26 33.76 6.63
N ASP A 234 3.06 33.56 6.03
CA ASP A 234 1.85 34.34 6.33
C ASP A 234 1.17 33.85 7.61
N THR A 235 1.69 34.34 8.75
CA THR A 235 1.15 34.06 10.08
C THR A 235 -0.26 34.65 10.29
N GLY A 236 -0.62 35.71 9.58
CA GLY A 236 -1.93 36.37 9.68
C GLY A 236 -3.05 35.50 9.14
N THR A 237 -2.89 34.97 7.93
CA THR A 237 -3.85 34.04 7.33
C THR A 237 -3.93 32.73 8.13
N LEU A 238 -2.79 32.20 8.60
CA LEU A 238 -2.79 31.01 9.46
C LEU A 238 -3.60 31.25 10.75
N ALA A 239 -3.44 32.40 11.40
CA ALA A 239 -4.18 32.73 12.62
C ALA A 239 -5.69 32.81 12.35
N GLN A 240 -6.13 33.40 11.23
CA GLN A 240 -7.54 33.47 10.86
C GLN A 240 -8.14 32.07 10.65
N HIS A 241 -7.41 31.17 9.94
CA HIS A 241 -7.85 29.78 9.76
C HIS A 241 -8.02 29.09 11.12
N LEU A 242 -7.02 29.18 11.99
CA LEU A 242 -7.06 28.55 13.32
C LEU A 242 -8.20 29.09 14.20
N THR A 243 -8.42 30.38 14.19
CA THR A 243 -9.52 31.03 14.96
C THR A 243 -10.87 30.46 14.51
N ALA A 244 -11.13 30.42 13.21
CA ALA A 244 -12.38 29.89 12.67
C ALA A 244 -12.57 28.40 13.01
N LEU A 245 -11.49 27.60 12.89
CA LEU A 245 -11.53 26.17 13.15
C LEU A 245 -11.71 25.85 14.65
N ASP A 246 -11.04 26.60 15.55
CA ASP A 246 -11.14 26.37 16.98
C ASP A 246 -12.55 26.69 17.51
N GLN A 247 -13.23 27.69 16.92
CA GLN A 247 -14.58 28.06 17.30
C GLN A 247 -15.62 27.02 16.90
N ASP A 248 -15.57 26.55 15.63
CA ASP A 248 -16.65 25.77 15.04
C ASP A 248 -16.32 24.28 14.87
N LEU A 249 -15.02 23.93 14.74
CA LEU A 249 -14.58 22.60 14.32
C LEU A 249 -13.31 22.12 15.07
N PRO A 250 -13.31 22.09 16.42
CA PRO A 250 -12.08 21.89 17.21
C PRO A 250 -11.33 20.58 16.89
N ARG A 251 -12.04 19.51 16.51
CA ARG A 251 -11.39 18.26 16.08
C ARG A 251 -10.66 18.40 14.74
N LEU A 252 -11.23 19.13 13.80
CA LEU A 252 -10.59 19.40 12.51
C LEU A 252 -9.46 20.42 12.64
N ALA A 253 -9.54 21.34 13.63
CA ALA A 253 -8.45 22.26 13.98
C ALA A 253 -7.16 21.50 14.32
N GLN A 254 -7.26 20.41 15.10
CA GLN A 254 -6.10 19.59 15.44
C GLN A 254 -5.47 18.92 14.20
N ALA A 255 -6.30 18.33 13.33
CA ALA A 255 -5.84 17.76 12.08
C ALA A 255 -5.19 18.82 11.17
N TYR A 256 -5.79 19.99 11.07
CA TYR A 256 -5.25 21.14 10.31
C TYR A 256 -3.87 21.54 10.84
N ARG A 257 -3.71 21.74 12.17
CA ARG A 257 -2.42 22.05 12.80
C ARG A 257 -1.35 21.02 12.45
N ALA A 258 -1.67 19.72 12.60
CA ALA A 258 -0.73 18.66 12.31
C ALA A 258 -0.27 18.69 10.84
N LEU A 259 -1.21 18.84 9.91
CA LEU A 259 -0.91 18.91 8.48
C LEU A 259 -0.09 20.16 8.12
N GLN A 260 -0.41 21.34 8.69
CA GLN A 260 0.37 22.55 8.47
C GLN A 260 1.77 22.46 9.13
N GLY A 261 1.91 21.73 10.23
CA GLY A 261 3.22 21.43 10.82
C GLY A 261 4.10 20.63 9.86
N VAL A 262 3.54 19.58 9.22
CA VAL A 262 4.27 18.83 8.18
C VAL A 262 4.66 19.75 7.01
N VAL A 263 3.80 20.66 6.58
CA VAL A 263 4.16 21.63 5.52
C VAL A 263 5.31 22.52 5.97
N LEU A 264 5.26 23.04 7.21
CA LEU A 264 6.32 23.89 7.76
C LEU A 264 7.67 23.15 7.79
N ASP A 265 7.69 21.89 8.25
CA ASP A 265 8.91 21.08 8.28
C ASP A 265 9.54 20.92 6.89
N GLN A 266 8.72 20.84 5.84
CA GLN A 266 9.22 20.69 4.46
C GLN A 266 9.78 21.98 3.87
N VAL A 267 9.35 23.15 4.35
CA VAL A 267 9.71 24.45 3.74
C VAL A 267 10.56 25.35 4.64
N ALA A 268 10.77 24.98 5.91
CA ALA A 268 11.46 25.78 6.92
C ALA A 268 12.85 26.29 6.47
N ALA A 269 13.59 25.49 5.72
CA ALA A 269 14.92 25.86 5.24
C ALA A 269 14.90 27.05 4.24
N GLY A 270 13.75 27.38 3.66
CA GLY A 270 13.57 28.47 2.71
C GLY A 270 12.94 29.74 3.32
N LEU A 271 12.58 29.71 4.62
CA LEU A 271 11.95 30.82 5.34
C LEU A 271 12.94 31.51 6.27
N ASP A 272 12.61 32.74 6.67
CA ASP A 272 13.33 33.42 7.73
C ASP A 272 13.15 32.67 9.07
N PRO A 273 14.19 32.53 9.93
CA PRO A 273 14.08 31.82 11.21
C PRO A 273 13.03 32.42 12.17
N ASP A 274 12.76 33.72 12.10
CA ASP A 274 11.73 34.38 12.92
C ASP A 274 10.32 34.05 12.39
N GLU A 275 10.14 33.91 11.06
CA GLU A 275 8.89 33.45 10.47
C GLU A 275 8.62 32.00 10.84
N VAL A 276 9.64 31.12 10.79
CA VAL A 276 9.51 29.71 11.20
C VAL A 276 9.05 29.60 12.64
N ARG A 277 9.68 30.36 13.56
CA ARG A 277 9.28 30.40 14.98
C ARG A 277 7.84 30.87 15.14
N ALA A 278 7.48 31.96 14.49
CA ALA A 278 6.13 32.54 14.61
C ALA A 278 5.05 31.59 14.07
N LEU A 279 5.32 30.86 12.99
CA LEU A 279 4.41 29.83 12.44
C LEU A 279 4.30 28.62 13.40
N ALA A 280 5.44 28.13 13.92
CA ALA A 280 5.45 27.02 14.87
C ALA A 280 4.66 27.34 16.14
N ASP A 281 4.91 28.50 16.75
CA ASP A 281 4.19 28.98 17.95
C ASP A 281 2.67 29.01 17.71
N ARG A 282 2.23 29.46 16.53
CA ARG A 282 0.81 29.47 16.16
C ARG A 282 0.21 28.08 16.03
N LEU A 283 0.95 27.14 15.47
CA LEU A 283 0.50 25.75 15.30
C LEU A 283 0.46 25.00 16.63
N GLU A 284 1.28 25.37 17.62
CA GLU A 284 1.29 24.77 18.95
C GLU A 284 0.19 25.34 19.87
N GLN A 285 -0.21 26.58 19.69
CA GLN A 285 -1.28 27.19 20.45
C GLN A 285 -2.60 26.44 20.27
N GLY A 286 -3.27 26.04 21.37
CA GLY A 286 -4.54 25.32 21.33
C GLY A 286 -4.44 23.84 20.93
N ARG A 287 -3.24 23.25 20.94
CA ARG A 287 -3.08 21.80 20.82
C ARG A 287 -3.77 21.11 22.01
N LEU A 288 -4.74 20.26 21.72
CA LEU A 288 -5.37 19.39 22.72
C LEU A 288 -4.46 18.16 22.93
N GLU A 289 -4.45 17.62 24.14
CA GLU A 289 -3.83 16.31 24.34
C GLU A 289 -4.55 15.25 23.50
N PRO A 290 -3.80 14.30 22.92
CA PRO A 290 -4.40 13.27 22.07
C PRO A 290 -5.37 12.41 22.89
N PRO A 291 -6.57 12.07 22.35
CA PRO A 291 -7.61 11.34 23.07
C PRO A 291 -7.25 9.88 23.39
N TRP A 292 -6.12 9.37 22.90
CA TRP A 292 -5.63 8.00 23.16
C TRP A 292 -4.67 7.90 24.37
N ASN A 293 -4.51 8.97 25.15
CA ASN A 293 -3.75 8.95 26.41
C ASN A 293 -4.65 8.69 27.64
N GLY A 294 -5.85 8.12 27.44
CA GLY A 294 -6.78 7.72 28.49
C GLY A 294 -6.96 6.20 28.56
#